data_57b187610eff13d784432dca560f2892
#
_entry.id   57b187610eff13d784432dca560f2892
#
_cell.length_a   1.000
_cell.length_b   1.000
_cell.length_c   1.000
_cell.angle_alpha   90.00
_cell.angle_beta   90.00
_cell.angle_gamma   90.00
#
_symmetry.space_group_name_H-M   'P 1'
#
loop_
_entity.id
_entity.type
_entity.pdbx_description
1 polymer ?
#
loop_
_entity_poly.entity_id
_entity_poly.type
_entity_poly.pdbx_seq_one_letter_code
_entity_poly.pdbx_strand_id
1 'polypeptide(L)'
;VLDKNAIAYAGIWNHINDAKFLSNLIENKIKVRFNEKVIKNGKLTLPRGSMIIYKGDQNQENYEKILLELADKNNIELHSIYSGISEFGPDLGSDSVKLIKEKKVAIISGEDSSNMVSSLNYGAIWHFFEQELKYPLTHLNIENFEDIELDEFDSLIIPSGYYGSLGNETNLEKIKLWISKGGNLIAFENAIRIFTNKDGFSVKVKRNETERNKDVKFEDLSRERIQNYLSGAIFKVNIDNTHPLAYGYENEYYSLKTSSSTYEKLKRGFNV
;
A
#
# COMPACT_ATOMS: atom_id res chain seq x y z
N VAL A 1 -7.43 -28.09 -13.25
CA VAL A 1 -6.76 -29.18 -12.51
C VAL A 1 -5.28 -28.84 -12.44
N LEU A 2 -4.70 -28.83 -11.23
CA LEU A 2 -3.26 -28.58 -11.03
C LEU A 2 -2.46 -29.78 -11.56
N ASP A 3 -1.34 -29.50 -12.25
CA ASP A 3 -0.47 -30.55 -12.75
C ASP A 3 0.40 -31.11 -11.61
N LYS A 4 0.31 -32.39 -11.37
CA LYS A 4 1.07 -33.10 -10.31
C LYS A 4 2.59 -33.01 -10.51
N ASN A 5 3.06 -32.86 -11.75
CA ASN A 5 4.49 -32.76 -12.08
C ASN A 5 5.06 -31.36 -11.88
N ALA A 6 4.20 -30.33 -11.66
CA ALA A 6 4.68 -29.00 -11.38
C ALA A 6 5.41 -28.95 -10.02
N ILE A 7 6.45 -28.14 -9.93
CA ILE A 7 7.17 -27.86 -8.67
C ILE A 7 6.58 -26.65 -7.93
N ALA A 8 5.90 -25.77 -8.65
CA ALA A 8 5.22 -24.59 -8.13
C ALA A 8 4.05 -24.20 -9.01
N TYR A 9 3.20 -23.34 -8.49
CA TYR A 9 2.11 -22.69 -9.21
C TYR A 9 2.29 -21.18 -9.14
N ALA A 10 1.91 -20.46 -10.20
CA ALA A 10 1.99 -19.01 -10.23
C ALA A 10 0.67 -18.36 -10.60
N GLY A 11 0.36 -17.24 -9.95
CA GLY A 11 -0.70 -16.29 -10.31
C GLY A 11 -0.10 -14.95 -10.67
N ILE A 12 -0.56 -14.33 -11.76
CA ILE A 12 -0.10 -13.00 -12.18
C ILE A 12 -0.79 -11.95 -11.31
N TRP A 13 -0.01 -10.95 -10.85
CA TRP A 13 -0.52 -9.84 -10.03
C TRP A 13 -0.85 -8.64 -10.90
N ASN A 14 -2.13 -8.37 -11.15
CA ASN A 14 -2.58 -7.23 -11.95
C ASN A 14 -4.02 -6.76 -11.65
N HIS A 15 -4.71 -7.41 -10.70
CA HIS A 15 -6.11 -7.14 -10.44
C HIS A 15 -6.45 -7.17 -8.95
N ILE A 16 -7.55 -6.54 -8.54
CA ILE A 16 -8.02 -6.57 -7.15
C ILE A 16 -8.32 -8.00 -6.64
N ASN A 17 -8.75 -8.89 -7.54
CA ASN A 17 -9.00 -10.28 -7.18
C ASN A 17 -7.72 -11.01 -6.77
N ASP A 18 -6.55 -10.61 -7.29
CA ASP A 18 -5.26 -11.19 -6.89
C ASP A 18 -4.95 -10.84 -5.42
N ALA A 19 -5.31 -9.62 -4.98
CA ALA A 19 -5.18 -9.23 -3.58
C ALA A 19 -6.13 -10.01 -2.67
N LYS A 20 -7.39 -10.23 -3.10
CA LYS A 20 -8.34 -11.09 -2.38
C LYS A 20 -7.84 -12.53 -2.29
N PHE A 21 -7.32 -13.04 -3.38
CA PHE A 21 -6.74 -14.38 -3.44
C PHE A 21 -5.55 -14.51 -2.49
N LEU A 22 -4.61 -13.57 -2.52
CA LEU A 22 -3.47 -13.54 -1.61
C LEU A 22 -3.91 -13.53 -0.15
N SER A 23 -4.87 -12.68 0.21
CA SER A 23 -5.40 -12.63 1.57
C SER A 23 -6.00 -13.97 1.99
N ASN A 24 -6.79 -14.62 1.12
CA ASN A 24 -7.35 -15.93 1.40
C ASN A 24 -6.27 -17.03 1.52
N LEU A 25 -5.19 -16.95 0.73
CA LEU A 25 -4.06 -17.87 0.86
C LEU A 25 -3.37 -17.73 2.22
N ILE A 26 -3.13 -16.49 2.67
CA ILE A 26 -2.52 -16.19 3.98
C ILE A 26 -3.41 -16.70 5.10
N GLU A 27 -4.72 -16.42 5.07
CA GLU A 27 -5.70 -16.92 6.04
C GLU A 27 -5.66 -18.45 6.17
N ASN A 28 -5.55 -19.15 5.04
CA ASN A 28 -5.45 -20.61 4.99
C ASN A 28 -4.02 -21.13 5.22
N LYS A 29 -3.08 -20.28 5.64
CA LYS A 29 -1.68 -20.64 5.94
C LYS A 29 -0.94 -21.25 4.77
N ILE A 30 -1.33 -20.94 3.54
CA ILE A 30 -0.62 -21.29 2.32
C ILE A 30 0.52 -20.29 2.13
N LYS A 31 1.74 -20.77 2.06
CA LYS A 31 2.92 -19.93 1.86
C LYS A 31 3.01 -19.49 0.42
N VAL A 32 3.15 -18.18 0.23
CA VAL A 32 3.22 -17.51 -1.06
C VAL A 32 4.50 -16.71 -1.12
N ARG A 33 5.18 -16.75 -2.26
CA ARG A 33 6.31 -15.88 -2.58
C ARG A 33 5.91 -14.91 -3.70
N PHE A 34 6.69 -13.86 -3.89
CA PHE A 34 6.57 -12.95 -5.03
C PHE A 34 7.94 -12.67 -5.64
N ASN A 35 7.97 -12.38 -6.94
CA ASN A 35 9.20 -12.01 -7.64
C ASN A 35 9.36 -10.50 -7.74
N GLU A 36 10.56 -10.00 -7.42
CA GLU A 36 10.90 -8.57 -7.57
C GLU A 36 11.33 -8.21 -9.00
N LYS A 37 11.64 -9.19 -9.82
CA LYS A 37 12.09 -9.03 -11.20
C LYS A 37 11.28 -9.93 -12.12
N VAL A 38 11.15 -9.51 -13.38
CA VAL A 38 10.51 -10.36 -14.40
C VAL A 38 11.23 -11.69 -14.53
N ILE A 39 10.47 -12.78 -14.58
CA ILE A 39 10.98 -14.15 -14.74
C ILE A 39 10.36 -14.75 -16.02
N LYS A 40 11.19 -15.40 -16.85
CA LYS A 40 10.70 -16.27 -17.92
C LYS A 40 11.05 -17.71 -17.62
N ASN A 41 10.05 -18.58 -17.64
CA ASN A 41 10.18 -20.01 -17.39
C ASN A 41 9.37 -20.75 -18.44
N GLY A 42 10.04 -21.29 -19.46
CA GLY A 42 9.41 -21.83 -20.64
C GLY A 42 8.59 -20.80 -21.40
N LYS A 43 7.32 -21.09 -21.60
CA LYS A 43 6.37 -20.16 -22.26
C LYS A 43 5.76 -19.12 -21.30
N LEU A 44 5.98 -19.29 -20.00
CA LEU A 44 5.40 -18.43 -18.97
C LEU A 44 6.31 -17.23 -18.71
N THR A 45 5.73 -16.05 -18.76
CA THR A 45 6.38 -14.81 -18.30
C THR A 45 5.66 -14.32 -17.03
N LEU A 46 6.40 -14.21 -15.94
CA LEU A 46 5.93 -13.70 -14.65
C LEU A 46 6.38 -12.25 -14.49
N PRO A 47 5.48 -11.28 -14.59
CA PRO A 47 5.76 -9.89 -14.24
C PRO A 47 6.20 -9.74 -12.78
N ARG A 48 6.73 -8.57 -12.41
CA ARG A 48 7.04 -8.25 -11.01
C ARG A 48 5.78 -8.35 -10.16
N GLY A 49 5.93 -8.90 -8.96
CA GLY A 49 4.83 -9.07 -8.01
C GLY A 49 3.97 -10.31 -8.25
N SER A 50 4.26 -11.14 -9.26
CA SER A 50 3.51 -12.39 -9.46
C SER A 50 3.62 -13.28 -8.22
N MET A 51 2.51 -13.89 -7.84
CA MET A 51 2.47 -14.85 -6.72
C MET A 51 3.04 -16.19 -7.16
N ILE A 52 3.90 -16.78 -6.34
CA ILE A 52 4.52 -18.08 -6.59
C ILE A 52 4.30 -18.97 -5.37
N ILE A 53 3.63 -20.10 -5.58
CA ILE A 53 3.28 -21.08 -4.55
C ILE A 53 4.10 -22.35 -4.78
N TYR A 54 5.16 -22.53 -4.00
CA TYR A 54 5.99 -23.75 -4.09
C TYR A 54 5.33 -24.90 -3.39
N LYS A 55 5.38 -26.09 -3.99
CA LYS A 55 4.94 -27.32 -3.33
C LYS A 55 5.77 -27.63 -2.08
N GLY A 56 7.09 -27.48 -2.19
CA GLY A 56 8.02 -27.76 -1.09
C GLY A 56 7.91 -26.82 0.13
N ASP A 57 7.27 -25.66 -0.02
CA ASP A 57 7.05 -24.74 1.10
C ASP A 57 5.80 -25.10 1.92
N GLN A 58 4.88 -25.93 1.36
CA GLN A 58 3.59 -26.22 1.99
C GLN A 58 3.69 -27.34 3.02
N ASN A 59 3.05 -27.15 4.16
CA ASN A 59 3.02 -28.13 5.26
C ASN A 59 1.71 -28.92 5.31
N GLN A 60 0.69 -28.51 4.55
CA GLN A 60 -0.65 -29.12 4.56
C GLN A 60 -0.79 -30.08 3.40
N GLU A 61 -1.19 -31.33 3.65
CA GLU A 61 -1.38 -32.35 2.60
C GLU A 61 -2.49 -31.97 1.59
N ASN A 62 -3.51 -31.23 2.05
CA ASN A 62 -4.66 -30.82 1.23
C ASN A 62 -4.53 -29.42 0.61
N TYR A 63 -3.34 -28.79 0.66
CA TYR A 63 -3.16 -27.42 0.18
C TYR A 63 -3.53 -27.25 -1.30
N GLU A 64 -3.29 -28.22 -2.16
CA GLU A 64 -3.65 -28.14 -3.59
C GLU A 64 -5.17 -28.05 -3.80
N LYS A 65 -5.96 -28.76 -2.99
CA LYS A 65 -7.41 -28.64 -3.02
C LYS A 65 -7.86 -27.23 -2.60
N ILE A 66 -7.33 -26.74 -1.48
CA ILE A 66 -7.61 -25.37 -0.99
C ILE A 66 -7.19 -24.34 -2.02
N LEU A 67 -6.01 -24.48 -2.61
CA LEU A 67 -5.48 -23.59 -3.63
C LEU A 67 -6.43 -23.49 -4.84
N LEU A 68 -6.93 -24.63 -5.33
CA LEU A 68 -7.89 -24.66 -6.44
C LEU A 68 -9.22 -24.00 -6.08
N GLU A 69 -9.79 -24.32 -4.91
CA GLU A 69 -11.05 -23.74 -4.43
C GLU A 69 -10.94 -22.22 -4.31
N LEU A 70 -9.80 -21.72 -3.78
CA LEU A 70 -9.56 -20.29 -3.64
C LEU A 70 -9.30 -19.60 -4.98
N ALA A 71 -8.59 -20.25 -5.90
CA ALA A 71 -8.37 -19.73 -7.24
C ALA A 71 -9.69 -19.61 -8.02
N ASP A 72 -10.54 -20.63 -7.98
CA ASP A 72 -11.86 -20.61 -8.60
C ASP A 72 -12.76 -19.51 -7.99
N LYS A 73 -12.84 -19.45 -6.66
CA LYS A 73 -13.60 -18.44 -5.93
C LYS A 73 -13.22 -17.00 -6.31
N ASN A 74 -11.94 -16.74 -6.56
CA ASN A 74 -11.42 -15.41 -6.88
C ASN A 74 -11.22 -15.18 -8.39
N ASN A 75 -11.56 -16.18 -9.23
CA ASN A 75 -11.36 -16.16 -10.67
C ASN A 75 -9.90 -15.92 -11.07
N ILE A 76 -8.99 -16.69 -10.44
CA ILE A 76 -7.54 -16.63 -10.68
C ILE A 76 -7.09 -17.77 -11.59
N GLU A 77 -6.38 -17.44 -12.65
CA GLU A 77 -5.69 -18.41 -13.48
C GLU A 77 -4.36 -18.80 -12.83
N LEU A 78 -4.19 -20.10 -12.55
CA LEU A 78 -2.95 -20.65 -12.01
C LEU A 78 -2.14 -21.33 -13.11
N HIS A 79 -0.88 -20.93 -13.23
CA HIS A 79 0.09 -21.45 -14.18
C HIS A 79 1.04 -22.43 -13.48
N SER A 80 1.23 -23.62 -14.08
CA SER A 80 2.16 -24.63 -13.57
C SER A 80 3.61 -24.31 -13.95
N ILE A 81 4.52 -24.46 -13.00
CA ILE A 81 5.97 -24.26 -13.18
C ILE A 81 6.66 -25.60 -12.95
N TYR A 82 7.52 -26.02 -13.89
CA TYR A 82 8.17 -27.33 -13.90
C TYR A 82 9.67 -27.28 -13.60
N SER A 83 10.29 -26.09 -13.66
CA SER A 83 11.71 -25.91 -13.41
C SER A 83 11.96 -24.72 -12.48
N GLY A 84 12.88 -24.89 -11.54
CA GLY A 84 13.36 -23.78 -10.70
C GLY A 84 14.37 -22.86 -11.41
N ILE A 85 14.91 -23.30 -12.55
CA ILE A 85 15.85 -22.55 -13.37
C ILE A 85 15.06 -21.74 -14.39
N SER A 86 15.37 -20.46 -14.48
CA SER A 86 14.71 -19.50 -15.37
C SER A 86 15.53 -19.28 -16.63
N GLU A 87 14.88 -19.13 -17.78
CA GLU A 87 15.54 -18.78 -19.05
C GLU A 87 15.93 -17.30 -19.10
N PHE A 88 15.21 -16.47 -18.34
CA PHE A 88 15.50 -15.04 -18.19
C PHE A 88 15.04 -14.57 -16.81
N GLY A 89 15.83 -13.68 -16.23
CA GLY A 89 15.59 -13.16 -14.87
C GLY A 89 16.19 -14.06 -13.79
N PRO A 90 15.81 -13.85 -12.54
CA PRO A 90 16.32 -14.66 -11.44
C PRO A 90 15.69 -16.06 -11.42
N ASP A 91 16.47 -17.03 -10.99
CA ASP A 91 15.94 -18.36 -10.68
C ASP A 91 14.95 -18.30 -9.53
N LEU A 92 14.03 -19.26 -9.50
CA LEU A 92 12.97 -19.28 -8.49
C LEU A 92 13.50 -19.44 -7.04
N GLY A 93 14.67 -19.99 -6.85
CA GLY A 93 15.34 -20.10 -5.53
C GLY A 93 16.17 -18.89 -5.12
N SER A 94 16.20 -17.80 -5.91
CA SER A 94 17.02 -16.63 -5.63
C SER A 94 16.41 -15.69 -4.58
N ASP A 95 17.24 -14.80 -4.01
CA ASP A 95 16.80 -13.77 -3.06
C ASP A 95 15.81 -12.75 -3.64
N SER A 96 15.65 -12.71 -4.98
CA SER A 96 14.65 -11.89 -5.66
C SER A 96 13.24 -12.53 -5.67
N VAL A 97 13.09 -13.74 -5.13
CA VAL A 97 11.80 -14.42 -4.95
C VAL A 97 11.53 -14.57 -3.45
N LYS A 98 10.79 -13.59 -2.90
CA LYS A 98 10.64 -13.40 -1.46
C LYS A 98 9.37 -14.01 -0.91
N LEU A 99 9.48 -14.60 0.28
CA LEU A 99 8.31 -15.07 1.02
C LEU A 99 7.49 -13.90 1.53
N ILE A 100 6.18 -13.93 1.26
CA ILE A 100 5.21 -13.00 1.83
C ILE A 100 4.92 -13.45 3.26
N LYS A 101 5.10 -12.54 4.21
CA LYS A 101 4.78 -12.76 5.62
C LYS A 101 3.44 -12.10 5.94
N GLU A 102 2.63 -12.80 6.73
CA GLU A 102 1.44 -12.20 7.33
C GLU A 102 1.84 -10.97 8.16
N LYS A 103 1.07 -9.89 8.03
CA LYS A 103 1.34 -8.61 8.69
C LYS A 103 0.22 -8.24 9.64
N LYS A 104 0.58 -7.78 10.84
CA LYS A 104 -0.38 -7.16 11.74
C LYS A 104 -0.61 -5.71 11.35
N VAL A 105 -1.80 -5.40 10.87
CA VAL A 105 -2.15 -4.06 10.37
C VAL A 105 -3.09 -3.39 11.35
N ALA A 106 -2.73 -2.18 11.76
CA ALA A 106 -3.55 -1.33 12.60
C ALA A 106 -4.04 -0.10 11.83
N ILE A 107 -5.21 0.41 12.20
CA ILE A 107 -5.81 1.62 11.67
C ILE A 107 -6.24 2.56 12.80
N ILE A 108 -5.91 3.84 12.70
CA ILE A 108 -6.37 4.86 13.64
C ILE A 108 -7.87 5.11 13.42
N SER A 109 -8.61 5.16 14.51
CA SER A 109 -10.07 5.36 14.55
C SER A 109 -10.47 6.34 15.66
N GLY A 110 -11.72 6.79 15.63
CA GLY A 110 -12.31 7.60 16.69
C GLY A 110 -12.04 9.10 16.56
N GLU A 111 -12.40 9.81 17.61
CA GLU A 111 -12.24 11.27 17.75
C GLU A 111 -12.02 11.63 19.21
N ASP A 112 -11.39 12.76 19.45
CA ASP A 112 -11.26 13.41 20.76
C ASP A 112 -11.34 14.94 20.62
N SER A 113 -11.00 15.68 21.65
CA SER A 113 -11.03 17.15 21.64
C SER A 113 -10.04 17.79 20.62
N SER A 114 -9.03 17.05 20.19
CA SER A 114 -7.92 17.54 19.35
C SER A 114 -7.81 16.80 18.01
N ASN A 115 -8.47 15.67 17.85
CA ASN A 115 -8.35 14.79 16.69
C ASN A 115 -9.74 14.39 16.19
N MET A 116 -9.87 14.29 14.88
CA MET A 116 -11.10 13.81 14.23
C MET A 116 -10.72 13.02 12.99
N VAL A 117 -10.93 11.71 13.06
CA VAL A 117 -10.74 10.80 11.92
C VAL A 117 -11.92 10.95 10.97
N SER A 118 -11.66 11.12 9.68
CA SER A 118 -12.72 11.13 8.67
C SER A 118 -13.44 9.80 8.61
N SER A 119 -14.70 9.76 9.00
CA SER A 119 -15.52 8.55 8.98
C SER A 119 -15.66 7.93 7.59
N LEU A 120 -15.71 8.75 6.53
CA LEU A 120 -15.78 8.29 5.15
C LEU A 120 -14.48 7.60 4.71
N ASN A 121 -13.33 8.23 5.00
CA ASN A 121 -12.04 7.67 4.61
C ASN A 121 -11.69 6.41 5.43
N TYR A 122 -11.94 6.47 6.75
CA TYR A 122 -11.82 5.32 7.62
C TYR A 122 -12.71 4.15 7.17
N GLY A 123 -13.99 4.43 6.92
CA GLY A 123 -14.95 3.42 6.47
C GLY A 123 -14.59 2.78 5.13
N ALA A 124 -14.05 3.56 4.19
CA ALA A 124 -13.57 3.05 2.91
C ALA A 124 -12.38 2.07 3.09
N ILE A 125 -11.41 2.43 3.95
CA ILE A 125 -10.26 1.58 4.25
C ILE A 125 -10.70 0.32 4.99
N TRP A 126 -11.52 0.47 6.03
CA TRP A 126 -12.09 -0.65 6.77
C TRP A 126 -12.84 -1.62 5.86
N HIS A 127 -13.75 -1.11 5.02
CA HIS A 127 -14.51 -1.93 4.07
C HIS A 127 -13.58 -2.69 3.12
N PHE A 128 -12.55 -2.00 2.58
CA PHE A 128 -11.58 -2.62 1.70
C PHE A 128 -10.86 -3.79 2.38
N PHE A 129 -10.32 -3.58 3.57
CA PHE A 129 -9.56 -4.63 4.26
C PHE A 129 -10.48 -5.76 4.74
N GLU A 130 -11.52 -5.46 5.53
CA GLU A 130 -12.31 -6.49 6.18
C GLU A 130 -13.42 -7.07 5.30
N GLN A 131 -14.04 -6.25 4.44
CA GLN A 131 -15.16 -6.74 3.61
C GLN A 131 -14.68 -7.25 2.26
N GLU A 132 -13.74 -6.57 1.61
CA GLU A 132 -13.27 -6.98 0.29
C GLU A 132 -12.12 -8.00 0.37
N LEU A 133 -11.07 -7.72 1.12
CA LEU A 133 -9.91 -8.60 1.25
C LEU A 133 -10.11 -9.73 2.25
N LYS A 134 -11.01 -9.60 3.21
CA LYS A 134 -11.12 -10.47 4.40
C LYS A 134 -9.82 -10.51 5.22
N TYR A 135 -9.10 -9.39 5.24
CA TYR A 135 -7.86 -9.23 5.99
C TYR A 135 -8.14 -8.44 7.28
N PRO A 136 -7.76 -8.96 8.46
CA PRO A 136 -8.12 -8.32 9.73
C PRO A 136 -7.38 -7.00 9.93
N LEU A 137 -8.09 -6.00 10.44
CA LEU A 137 -7.55 -4.75 10.94
C LEU A 137 -7.68 -4.67 12.46
N THR A 138 -6.66 -4.15 13.14
CA THR A 138 -6.78 -3.75 14.53
C THR A 138 -7.13 -2.27 14.60
N HIS A 139 -8.28 -1.96 15.19
CA HIS A 139 -8.78 -0.60 15.32
C HIS A 139 -8.23 0.05 16.59
N LEU A 140 -7.43 1.10 16.41
CA LEU A 140 -6.79 1.83 17.49
C LEU A 140 -7.52 3.15 17.74
N ASN A 141 -8.13 3.30 18.90
CA ASN A 141 -8.76 4.57 19.26
C ASN A 141 -7.69 5.64 19.48
N ILE A 142 -7.81 6.76 18.75
CA ILE A 142 -6.87 7.86 18.80
C ILE A 142 -6.79 8.52 20.18
N GLU A 143 -7.85 8.46 20.96
CA GLU A 143 -7.91 8.98 22.33
C GLU A 143 -6.85 8.33 23.22
N ASN A 144 -6.55 7.05 22.99
CA ASN A 144 -5.61 6.26 23.79
C ASN A 144 -4.25 6.10 23.10
N PHE A 145 -3.91 6.91 22.09
CA PHE A 145 -2.73 6.70 21.25
C PHE A 145 -1.41 6.69 22.06
N GLU A 146 -1.33 7.45 23.14
CA GLU A 146 -0.14 7.52 23.97
C GLU A 146 0.15 6.19 24.66
N ASP A 147 -0.88 5.42 25.01
CA ASP A 147 -0.79 4.12 25.70
C ASP A 147 -0.61 2.93 24.75
N ILE A 148 -0.76 3.13 23.43
CA ILE A 148 -0.69 2.04 22.45
C ILE A 148 0.76 1.57 22.26
N GLU A 149 1.01 0.27 22.36
CA GLU A 149 2.28 -0.36 22.01
C GLU A 149 2.38 -0.60 20.49
N LEU A 150 3.00 0.35 19.77
CA LEU A 150 3.12 0.25 18.31
C LEU A 150 3.98 -0.93 17.84
N ASP A 151 4.88 -1.42 18.67
CA ASP A 151 5.78 -2.55 18.37
C ASP A 151 5.00 -3.87 18.14
N GLU A 152 3.72 -3.94 18.53
CA GLU A 152 2.84 -5.07 18.24
C GLU A 152 2.38 -5.15 16.77
N PHE A 153 2.55 -4.05 16.00
CA PHE A 153 2.05 -3.91 14.65
C PHE A 153 3.17 -3.75 13.64
N ASP A 154 3.00 -4.36 12.47
CA ASP A 154 3.90 -4.20 11.31
C ASP A 154 3.57 -2.97 10.50
N SER A 155 2.28 -2.59 10.46
CA SER A 155 1.79 -1.46 9.66
C SER A 155 0.75 -0.66 10.41
N LEU A 156 0.85 0.67 10.33
CA LEU A 156 -0.11 1.62 10.89
C LEU A 156 -0.69 2.47 9.77
N ILE A 157 -2.01 2.46 9.65
CA ILE A 157 -2.75 3.27 8.71
C ILE A 157 -3.36 4.46 9.46
N ILE A 158 -3.07 5.67 8.97
CA ILE A 158 -3.70 6.90 9.44
C ILE A 158 -4.61 7.41 8.33
N PRO A 159 -5.95 7.26 8.46
CA PRO A 159 -6.92 7.78 7.52
C PRO A 159 -6.83 9.30 7.38
N SER A 160 -7.48 9.87 6.37
CA SER A 160 -7.65 11.32 6.31
C SER A 160 -8.39 11.85 7.54
N GLY A 161 -8.02 13.03 8.02
CA GLY A 161 -8.60 13.60 9.22
C GLY A 161 -7.95 14.91 9.66
N TYR A 162 -8.35 15.38 10.82
CA TYR A 162 -7.69 16.46 11.55
C TYR A 162 -6.99 15.87 12.77
N TYR A 163 -5.70 16.15 12.92
CA TYR A 163 -4.85 15.53 13.94
C TYR A 163 -4.03 16.58 14.67
N GLY A 164 -4.56 17.08 15.79
CA GLY A 164 -3.88 18.04 16.64
C GLY A 164 -2.87 17.37 17.56
N SER A 165 -3.35 16.58 18.51
CA SER A 165 -2.47 15.91 19.51
C SER A 165 -1.64 14.77 18.91
N LEU A 166 -2.15 14.02 17.91
CA LEU A 166 -1.35 12.99 17.22
C LEU A 166 -0.10 13.63 16.54
N GLY A 167 -0.22 14.87 16.08
CA GLY A 167 0.87 15.63 15.46
C GLY A 167 1.80 16.34 16.45
N ASN A 168 1.66 16.13 17.77
CA ASN A 168 2.57 16.68 18.78
C ASN A 168 3.95 15.98 18.72
N GLU A 169 4.95 16.58 19.34
CA GLU A 169 6.33 16.08 19.29
C GLU A 169 6.49 14.68 19.89
N THR A 170 5.84 14.44 21.03
CA THR A 170 5.91 13.14 21.74
C THR A 170 5.39 12.00 20.86
N ASN A 171 4.20 12.16 20.26
CA ASN A 171 3.60 11.16 19.41
C ASN A 171 4.37 10.96 18.09
N LEU A 172 4.91 12.04 17.53
CA LEU A 172 5.76 11.95 16.34
C LEU A 172 7.07 11.22 16.63
N GLU A 173 7.70 11.44 17.79
CA GLU A 173 8.89 10.69 18.20
C GLU A 173 8.58 9.20 18.42
N LYS A 174 7.45 8.87 19.04
CA LYS A 174 6.97 7.49 19.19
C LYS A 174 6.82 6.81 17.82
N ILE A 175 6.18 7.48 16.86
CA ILE A 175 6.02 6.98 15.48
C ILE A 175 7.38 6.83 14.79
N LYS A 176 8.29 7.80 14.90
CA LYS A 176 9.63 7.74 14.32
C LYS A 176 10.44 6.56 14.85
N LEU A 177 10.40 6.36 16.17
CA LEU A 177 11.08 5.24 16.81
C LEU A 177 10.56 3.91 16.29
N TRP A 178 9.24 3.74 16.19
CA TRP A 178 8.62 2.55 15.64
C TRP A 178 8.98 2.32 14.17
N ILE A 179 8.99 3.37 13.33
CA ILE A 179 9.42 3.28 11.92
C ILE A 179 10.90 2.85 11.85
N SER A 180 11.76 3.38 12.73
CA SER A 180 13.20 3.02 12.75
C SER A 180 13.44 1.55 13.08
N LYS A 181 12.50 0.88 13.75
CA LYS A 181 12.51 -0.56 14.03
C LYS A 181 11.91 -1.41 12.90
N GLY A 182 11.43 -0.81 11.83
CA GLY A 182 10.88 -1.49 10.65
C GLY A 182 9.37 -1.41 10.50
N GLY A 183 8.68 -0.57 11.27
CA GLY A 183 7.26 -0.30 11.13
C GLY A 183 6.94 0.44 9.82
N ASN A 184 5.81 0.12 9.20
CA ASN A 184 5.34 0.75 7.96
C ASN A 184 4.21 1.72 8.26
N LEU A 185 4.44 3.00 8.02
CA LEU A 185 3.43 4.05 8.17
C LEU A 185 2.76 4.37 6.84
N ILE A 186 1.44 4.36 6.81
CA ILE A 186 0.62 4.73 5.65
C ILE A 186 -0.30 5.87 6.06
N ALA A 187 -0.06 7.07 5.54
CA ALA A 187 -0.88 8.25 5.83
C ALA A 187 -1.67 8.67 4.59
N PHE A 188 -2.99 8.76 4.72
CA PHE A 188 -3.88 9.15 3.64
C PHE A 188 -4.20 10.64 3.66
N GLU A 189 -4.16 11.27 2.48
CA GLU A 189 -4.63 12.65 2.24
C GLU A 189 -4.17 13.67 3.31
N ASN A 190 -5.11 14.20 4.12
CA ASN A 190 -4.81 15.23 5.12
C ASN A 190 -3.94 14.72 6.28
N ALA A 191 -3.91 13.42 6.54
CA ALA A 191 -3.07 12.84 7.59
C ALA A 191 -1.57 13.13 7.36
N ILE A 192 -1.14 13.23 6.09
CA ILE A 192 0.25 13.54 5.76
C ILE A 192 0.73 14.87 6.33
N ARG A 193 -0.19 15.80 6.64
CA ARG A 193 0.15 17.15 7.12
C ARG A 193 0.88 17.15 8.45
N ILE A 194 0.59 16.17 9.34
CA ILE A 194 1.26 16.11 10.64
C ILE A 194 2.76 15.79 10.53
N PHE A 195 3.17 15.21 9.41
CA PHE A 195 4.56 14.85 9.10
C PHE A 195 5.29 15.90 8.26
N THR A 196 4.56 16.91 7.73
CA THR A 196 5.17 17.90 6.84
C THR A 196 6.04 18.90 7.60
N ASN A 197 7.26 19.13 7.06
CA ASN A 197 8.25 20.04 7.65
C ASN A 197 8.62 19.69 9.10
N LYS A 198 8.44 18.44 9.51
CA LYS A 198 8.84 17.94 10.82
C LYS A 198 10.18 17.23 10.73
N ASP A 199 10.95 17.34 11.81
CA ASP A 199 12.25 16.67 11.89
C ASP A 199 12.11 15.15 11.76
N GLY A 200 13.01 14.52 11.01
CA GLY A 200 12.98 13.08 10.71
C GLY A 200 12.04 12.67 9.55
N PHE A 201 11.17 13.57 9.05
CA PHE A 201 10.30 13.29 7.91
C PHE A 201 10.71 14.12 6.68
N SER A 202 10.79 13.45 5.52
CA SER A 202 11.25 14.10 4.28
C SER A 202 10.14 14.84 3.53
N VAL A 203 8.89 14.76 3.98
CA VAL A 203 7.73 15.34 3.32
C VAL A 203 7.69 16.86 3.53
N LYS A 204 7.64 17.62 2.43
CA LYS A 204 7.56 19.08 2.46
C LYS A 204 6.39 19.55 1.62
N VAL A 205 5.64 20.52 2.14
CA VAL A 205 4.63 21.22 1.35
C VAL A 205 5.34 22.04 0.28
N LYS A 206 4.95 21.84 -0.97
CA LYS A 206 5.35 22.74 -2.04
C LYS A 206 4.54 24.03 -1.85
N ARG A 207 5.21 25.08 -1.36
CA ARG A 207 4.62 26.41 -1.38
C ARG A 207 4.52 26.82 -2.84
N ASN A 208 3.32 27.08 -3.32
CA ASN A 208 3.19 27.83 -4.55
C ASN A 208 3.86 29.19 -4.27
N GLU A 209 4.98 29.41 -4.90
CA GLU A 209 5.66 30.72 -4.96
C GLU A 209 4.89 31.71 -5.86
N THR A 210 3.58 31.63 -5.94
CA THR A 210 2.81 32.82 -6.16
C THR A 210 3.09 33.61 -4.88
N GLU A 211 4.17 34.41 -4.89
CA GLU A 211 4.22 35.60 -4.07
C GLU A 211 2.79 36.10 -4.05
N ARG A 212 2.17 36.17 -2.88
CA ARG A 212 1.02 37.03 -2.71
C ARG A 212 1.57 38.36 -3.16
N ASN A 213 1.33 38.72 -4.44
CA ASN A 213 1.64 40.00 -4.94
C ASN A 213 0.98 40.96 -3.96
N LYS A 214 1.79 41.65 -3.14
CA LYS A 214 1.29 42.55 -2.13
C LYS A 214 0.44 43.67 -2.76
N ASP A 215 0.46 43.75 -4.08
CA ASP A 215 -0.17 44.77 -4.91
C ASP A 215 -1.41 44.26 -5.69
N VAL A 216 -1.99 43.10 -5.33
CA VAL A 216 -3.24 42.65 -5.95
C VAL A 216 -4.37 43.57 -5.51
N LYS A 217 -5.01 44.20 -6.47
CA LYS A 217 -6.17 45.04 -6.22
C LYS A 217 -7.33 44.23 -5.64
N PHE A 218 -8.11 44.81 -4.79
CA PHE A 218 -9.28 44.16 -4.19
C PHE A 218 -10.21 43.53 -5.23
N GLU A 219 -10.41 44.18 -6.38
CA GLU A 219 -11.23 43.70 -7.50
C GLU A 219 -10.71 42.40 -8.11
N ASP A 220 -9.40 42.11 -8.03
CA ASP A 220 -8.74 40.93 -8.59
C ASP A 220 -8.60 39.74 -7.59
N LEU A 221 -8.84 39.97 -6.30
CA LEU A 221 -8.66 38.94 -5.24
C LEU A 221 -9.47 37.68 -5.47
N SER A 222 -10.69 37.79 -5.99
CA SER A 222 -11.55 36.65 -6.28
C SER A 222 -11.00 35.83 -7.42
N ARG A 223 -10.45 36.46 -8.43
CA ARG A 223 -9.85 35.80 -9.60
C ARG A 223 -8.57 35.04 -9.22
N GLU A 224 -7.73 35.64 -8.38
CA GLU A 224 -6.52 35.02 -7.89
C GLU A 224 -6.80 33.78 -7.01
N ARG A 225 -7.84 33.86 -6.15
CA ARG A 225 -8.29 32.67 -5.40
C ARG A 225 -8.73 31.53 -6.31
N ILE A 226 -9.47 31.83 -7.37
CA ILE A 226 -9.97 30.83 -8.32
C ILE A 226 -8.83 30.19 -9.10
N GLN A 227 -7.80 30.94 -9.51
CA GLN A 227 -6.66 30.42 -10.25
C GLN A 227 -5.90 29.32 -9.51
N ASN A 228 -5.86 29.39 -8.20
CA ASN A 228 -5.13 28.45 -7.34
C ASN A 228 -6.03 27.39 -6.70
N TYR A 229 -7.33 27.42 -7.01
CA TYR A 229 -8.30 26.47 -6.44
C TYR A 229 -8.53 25.29 -7.38
N LEU A 230 -8.30 24.08 -6.86
CA LEU A 230 -8.62 22.84 -7.53
C LEU A 230 -9.90 22.24 -6.94
N SER A 231 -11.01 22.37 -7.65
CA SER A 231 -12.30 21.82 -7.23
C SER A 231 -12.45 20.31 -7.49
N GLY A 232 -11.54 19.73 -8.26
CA GLY A 232 -11.50 18.35 -8.67
C GLY A 232 -11.07 18.22 -10.12
N ALA A 233 -10.07 17.39 -10.38
CA ALA A 233 -9.61 17.10 -11.74
C ALA A 233 -9.02 15.68 -11.82
N ILE A 234 -9.18 15.04 -12.96
CA ILE A 234 -8.52 13.76 -13.24
C ILE A 234 -7.17 14.07 -13.89
N PHE A 235 -6.11 13.61 -13.25
CA PHE A 235 -4.75 13.75 -13.74
C PHE A 235 -4.27 12.41 -14.31
N LYS A 236 -3.69 12.46 -15.50
CA LYS A 236 -2.85 11.38 -16.00
C LYS A 236 -1.50 11.47 -15.29
N VAL A 237 -1.15 10.44 -14.57
CA VAL A 237 0.10 10.36 -13.80
C VAL A 237 0.99 9.26 -14.36
N ASN A 238 2.29 9.48 -14.34
CA ASN A 238 3.28 8.45 -14.64
C ASN A 238 3.62 7.71 -13.36
N ILE A 239 3.63 6.38 -13.44
CA ILE A 239 3.91 5.49 -12.32
C ILE A 239 5.24 4.78 -12.57
N ASP A 240 6.09 4.71 -11.55
CA ASP A 240 7.26 3.83 -11.55
C ASP A 240 6.83 2.39 -11.18
N ASN A 241 6.41 1.63 -12.19
CA ASN A 241 5.97 0.24 -12.01
C ASN A 241 7.12 -0.74 -11.70
N THR A 242 8.34 -0.26 -11.53
CA THR A 242 9.45 -1.07 -10.99
C THR A 242 9.48 -1.08 -9.47
N HIS A 243 8.76 -0.13 -8.83
CA HIS A 243 8.63 -0.06 -7.38
C HIS A 243 7.53 -1.01 -6.86
N PRO A 244 7.71 -1.71 -5.73
CA PRO A 244 6.73 -2.68 -5.21
C PRO A 244 5.32 -2.14 -5.01
N LEU A 245 5.16 -0.86 -4.63
CA LEU A 245 3.84 -0.21 -4.48
C LEU A 245 3.07 -0.09 -5.79
N ALA A 246 3.74 -0.23 -6.93
CA ALA A 246 3.14 -0.11 -8.26
C ALA A 246 3.14 -1.43 -9.06
N TYR A 247 3.45 -2.55 -8.42
CA TYR A 247 3.35 -3.85 -9.10
C TYR A 247 1.91 -4.12 -9.54
N GLY A 248 1.74 -4.57 -10.78
CA GLY A 248 0.44 -4.81 -11.40
C GLY A 248 -0.14 -3.59 -12.13
N TYR A 249 0.44 -2.40 -11.98
CA TYR A 249 0.07 -1.23 -12.76
C TYR A 249 0.93 -1.08 -14.02
N GLU A 250 0.35 -0.43 -15.03
CA GLU A 250 1.09 0.05 -16.19
C GLU A 250 1.85 1.34 -15.84
N ASN A 251 2.61 1.90 -16.80
CA ASN A 251 3.38 3.13 -16.58
C ASN A 251 2.52 4.37 -16.37
N GLU A 252 1.22 4.28 -16.62
CA GLU A 252 0.29 5.40 -16.58
C GLU A 252 -0.95 5.04 -15.78
N TYR A 253 -1.45 6.01 -15.01
CA TYR A 253 -2.69 5.88 -14.25
C TYR A 253 -3.47 7.19 -14.26
N TYR A 254 -4.80 7.11 -14.10
CA TYR A 254 -5.66 8.27 -13.99
C TYR A 254 -6.12 8.44 -12.56
N SER A 255 -5.67 9.50 -11.90
CA SER A 255 -5.99 9.78 -10.49
C SER A 255 -6.87 11.00 -10.35
N LEU A 256 -7.95 10.88 -9.55
CA LEU A 256 -8.77 12.01 -9.16
C LEU A 256 -8.07 12.78 -8.03
N LYS A 257 -7.88 14.07 -8.24
CA LYS A 257 -7.38 14.99 -7.20
C LYS A 257 -8.46 16.00 -6.87
N THR A 258 -8.85 16.06 -5.59
CA THR A 258 -9.92 16.93 -5.08
C THR A 258 -9.42 18.04 -4.15
N SER A 259 -8.10 18.18 -4.00
CA SER A 259 -7.50 19.21 -3.15
C SER A 259 -6.41 19.99 -3.88
N SER A 260 -6.18 21.23 -3.46
CA SER A 260 -5.09 22.06 -3.97
C SER A 260 -3.74 21.80 -3.28
N SER A 261 -3.68 20.85 -2.34
CA SER A 261 -2.43 20.52 -1.65
C SER A 261 -1.40 19.94 -2.60
N THR A 262 -0.18 20.45 -2.55
CA THR A 262 0.96 19.99 -3.35
C THR A 262 2.17 19.80 -2.45
N TYR A 263 2.99 18.81 -2.79
CA TYR A 263 4.19 18.47 -2.03
C TYR A 263 5.41 18.52 -2.95
N GLU A 264 6.57 18.78 -2.36
CA GLU A 264 7.83 18.66 -3.08
C GLU A 264 8.13 17.18 -3.37
N LYS A 265 8.83 16.93 -4.48
CA LYS A 265 9.37 15.58 -4.72
C LYS A 265 10.34 15.21 -3.60
N LEU A 266 10.22 14.00 -3.11
CA LEU A 266 11.14 13.50 -2.09
C LEU A 266 12.56 13.51 -2.61
N LYS A 267 13.48 14.10 -1.83
CA LYS A 267 14.93 14.08 -2.11
C LYS A 267 15.58 12.78 -1.62
N ARG A 268 14.96 12.12 -0.64
CA ARG A 268 15.34 10.80 -0.12
C ARG A 268 14.08 9.94 -0.10
N GLY A 269 14.20 8.69 -0.53
CA GLY A 269 13.07 7.79 -0.75
C GLY A 269 12.63 7.77 -2.22
N PHE A 270 11.47 7.23 -2.50
CA PHE A 270 10.94 7.00 -3.84
C PHE A 270 9.70 7.85 -4.09
N ASN A 271 9.57 8.34 -5.31
CA ASN A 271 8.35 8.97 -5.84
C ASN A 271 7.80 8.00 -6.88
N VAL A 272 6.81 7.24 -6.49
CA VAL A 272 6.23 6.14 -7.28
C VAL A 272 5.15 6.64 -8.22
#